data_ae776a67b013e02142b86a6b44b497d6
#
_entry.id   ae776a67b013e02142b86a6b44b497d6
#
_cell.length_a   1.000
_cell.length_b   1.000
_cell.length_c   1.000
_cell.angle_alpha   90.00
_cell.angle_beta   90.00
_cell.angle_gamma   90.00
#
_symmetry.space_group_name_H-M   'P 1'
#
loop_
_entity.id
_entity.type
_entity.pdbx_description
1 polymer ?
#
loop_
_entity_poly.entity_id
_entity_poly.type
_entity_poly.pdbx_seq_one_letter_code
_entity_poly.pdbx_strand_id
1 'polypeptide(L)'
;MFKELFNRNDNERAVSPVIGVILMVAITVILAAVIGAFVLGLGDQVSDTPPNAQIGFDFSTNSVELSHDGGDNIQNDSVSITANGSEVTTASWGDGTEISAGDTINVTDSPTDVSNLGSGNTVRVIWTGSDSGNVLAERDWPN
;
A
#
# COMPACT_ATOMS: atom_id res chain seq x y z
N MET A 1 27.08 68.49 7.73
CA MET A 1 27.18 67.35 8.65
C MET A 1 25.90 66.52 8.73
N PHE A 2 24.75 67.13 8.91
CA PHE A 2 23.50 66.38 8.97
C PHE A 2 23.07 65.73 7.66
N LYS A 3 23.41 66.28 6.51
CA LYS A 3 23.09 65.70 5.20
C LYS A 3 23.82 64.37 4.92
N GLU A 4 25.04 64.21 5.43
CA GLU A 4 25.77 62.96 5.27
C GLU A 4 25.24 61.81 6.13
N LEU A 5 24.75 62.09 7.30
CA LEU A 5 24.09 61.13 8.19
C LEU A 5 22.77 60.62 7.60
N PHE A 6 22.02 61.47 6.94
CA PHE A 6 20.79 61.08 6.26
C PHE A 6 21.06 60.28 4.98
N ASN A 7 22.15 60.56 4.27
CA ASN A 7 22.53 59.82 3.08
C ASN A 7 22.98 58.37 3.37
N ARG A 8 23.57 58.14 4.52
CA ARG A 8 23.92 56.77 4.97
C ARG A 8 22.71 55.93 5.26
N ASN A 9 21.71 56.53 5.84
CA ASN A 9 20.47 55.84 6.17
C ASN A 9 19.67 55.44 4.92
N ASP A 10 19.72 56.23 3.85
CA ASP A 10 19.03 55.90 2.60
C ASP A 10 19.62 54.69 1.90
N ASN A 11 20.96 54.51 1.94
CA ASN A 11 21.63 53.33 1.38
C ASN A 11 21.32 52.08 2.21
N GLU A 12 21.29 52.15 3.51
CA GLU A 12 20.95 51.02 4.37
C GLU A 12 19.49 50.62 4.19
N ARG A 13 18.59 51.56 3.98
CA ARG A 13 17.17 51.29 3.72
C ARG A 13 16.95 50.62 2.35
N ALA A 14 17.73 50.96 1.33
CA ALA A 14 17.64 50.35 0.01
C ALA A 14 18.16 48.88 0.01
N VAL A 15 19.17 48.56 0.82
CA VAL A 15 19.72 47.21 0.96
C VAL A 15 18.80 46.30 1.81
N SER A 16 18.24 46.83 2.89
CA SER A 16 17.37 46.06 3.77
C SER A 16 16.08 45.55 3.11
N PRO A 17 15.36 46.33 2.29
CA PRO A 17 14.20 45.79 1.55
C PRO A 17 14.55 44.73 0.57
N VAL A 18 15.71 44.81 -0.14
CA VAL A 18 16.16 43.79 -1.10
C VAL A 18 16.49 42.48 -0.38
N ILE A 19 17.21 42.55 0.73
CA ILE A 19 17.51 41.38 1.55
C ILE A 19 16.23 40.73 2.10
N GLY A 20 15.28 41.53 2.56
CA GLY A 20 13.99 41.05 3.03
C GLY A 20 13.20 40.30 1.99
N VAL A 21 13.17 40.79 0.75
CA VAL A 21 12.50 40.13 -0.38
C VAL A 21 13.18 38.81 -0.71
N ILE A 22 14.49 38.79 -0.76
CA ILE A 22 15.28 37.56 -1.05
C ILE A 22 15.03 36.51 0.03
N LEU A 23 15.03 36.89 1.31
CA LEU A 23 14.75 35.98 2.40
C LEU A 23 13.31 35.45 2.34
N MET A 24 12.35 36.30 2.03
CA MET A 24 10.95 35.89 1.87
C MET A 24 10.80 34.82 0.79
N VAL A 25 11.38 35.04 -0.37
CA VAL A 25 11.34 34.07 -1.49
C VAL A 25 12.04 32.78 -1.09
N ALA A 26 13.20 32.85 -0.45
CA ALA A 26 13.95 31.69 -0.03
C ALA A 26 13.14 30.82 0.97
N ILE A 27 12.55 31.45 1.97
CA ILE A 27 11.74 30.75 2.97
C ILE A 27 10.49 30.13 2.35
N THR A 28 9.79 30.82 1.47
CA THR A 28 8.59 30.30 0.81
C THR A 28 8.91 29.14 -0.11
N VAL A 29 10.02 29.16 -0.83
CA VAL A 29 10.47 28.05 -1.69
C VAL A 29 10.81 26.82 -0.84
N ILE A 30 11.54 26.98 0.25
CA ILE A 30 11.88 25.87 1.15
C ILE A 30 10.61 25.28 1.78
N LEU A 31 9.69 26.09 2.26
CA LEU A 31 8.42 25.63 2.82
C LEU A 31 7.59 24.91 1.77
N ALA A 32 7.51 25.41 0.56
CA ALA A 32 6.77 24.78 -0.52
C ALA A 32 7.37 23.40 -0.87
N ALA A 33 8.70 23.28 -0.89
CA ALA A 33 9.38 22.01 -1.13
C ALA A 33 9.09 20.98 -0.03
N VAL A 34 9.12 21.39 1.23
CA VAL A 34 8.82 20.51 2.37
C VAL A 34 7.37 20.07 2.34
N ILE A 35 6.44 20.99 2.16
CA ILE A 35 5.00 20.67 2.07
C ILE A 35 4.73 19.76 0.88
N GLY A 36 5.33 20.04 -0.27
CA GLY A 36 5.20 19.19 -1.46
C GLY A 36 5.67 17.77 -1.23
N ALA A 37 6.81 17.59 -0.56
CA ALA A 37 7.34 16.28 -0.21
C ALA A 37 6.40 15.52 0.74
N PHE A 38 5.83 16.19 1.74
CA PHE A 38 4.85 15.58 2.64
C PHE A 38 3.54 15.19 1.93
N VAL A 39 3.03 16.06 1.07
CA VAL A 39 1.79 15.79 0.32
C VAL A 39 1.96 14.58 -0.59
N LEU A 40 3.10 14.46 -1.29
CA LEU A 40 3.39 13.28 -2.11
C LEU A 40 3.55 12.02 -1.25
N GLY A 41 4.24 12.10 -0.13
CA GLY A 41 4.38 10.98 0.80
C GLY A 41 3.06 10.53 1.42
N LEU A 42 2.17 11.45 1.76
CA LEU A 42 0.83 11.13 2.26
C LEU A 42 -0.05 10.50 1.17
N GLY A 43 0.11 10.93 -0.09
CA GLY A 43 -0.58 10.34 -1.22
C GLY A 43 -0.23 8.87 -1.40
N ASP A 44 1.03 8.53 -1.29
CA ASP A 44 1.50 7.15 -1.36
C ASP A 44 0.97 6.30 -0.21
N GLN A 45 0.91 6.84 1.00
CA GLN A 45 0.36 6.12 2.17
C GLN A 45 -1.14 5.85 2.05
N VAL A 46 -1.89 6.74 1.43
CA VAL A 46 -3.33 6.54 1.19
C VAL A 46 -3.57 5.44 0.15
N SER A 47 -2.64 5.25 -0.78
CA SER A 47 -2.71 4.18 -1.78
C SER A 47 -2.47 2.79 -1.21
N ASP A 48 -1.87 2.68 -0.03
CA ASP A 48 -1.50 1.41 0.62
C ASP A 48 -2.57 0.89 1.58
N THR A 49 -3.81 1.31 1.43
CA THR A 49 -4.93 0.80 2.23
C THR A 49 -5.34 -0.58 1.71
N PRO A 50 -5.32 -1.61 2.55
CA PRO A 50 -5.77 -2.94 2.13
C PRO A 50 -7.24 -2.92 1.72
N PRO A 51 -7.61 -3.66 0.66
CA PRO A 51 -8.99 -3.75 0.24
C PRO A 51 -9.83 -4.47 1.30
N ASN A 52 -11.06 -4.01 1.49
CA ASN A 52 -12.01 -4.65 2.39
C ASN A 52 -12.82 -5.67 1.58
N ALA A 53 -12.37 -6.91 1.56
CA ALA A 53 -12.98 -7.98 0.83
C ALA A 53 -13.33 -9.14 1.76
N GLN A 54 -14.45 -9.80 1.49
CA GLN A 54 -14.88 -10.99 2.18
C GLN A 54 -14.47 -12.23 1.40
N ILE A 55 -13.68 -13.08 2.02
CA ILE A 55 -13.17 -14.31 1.41
C ILE A 55 -13.82 -15.49 2.12
N GLY A 56 -14.49 -16.34 1.34
CA GLY A 56 -15.04 -17.60 1.81
C GLY A 56 -14.05 -18.74 1.63
N PHE A 57 -14.12 -19.72 2.52
CA PHE A 57 -13.27 -20.93 2.48
C PHE A 57 -14.16 -22.16 2.48
N ASP A 58 -14.02 -23.00 1.51
CA ASP A 58 -14.69 -24.31 1.43
C ASP A 58 -13.63 -25.40 1.43
N PHE A 59 -13.54 -26.15 2.53
CA PHE A 59 -12.53 -27.17 2.74
C PHE A 59 -13.05 -28.55 2.29
N SER A 60 -12.27 -29.19 1.46
CA SER A 60 -12.45 -30.59 1.06
C SER A 60 -11.31 -31.44 1.64
N THR A 61 -11.28 -32.74 1.36
CA THR A 61 -10.29 -33.65 1.94
C THR A 61 -8.84 -33.21 1.68
N ASN A 62 -8.53 -32.83 0.44
CA ASN A 62 -7.19 -32.44 0.01
C ASN A 62 -7.18 -31.14 -0.80
N SER A 63 -8.19 -30.32 -0.65
CA SER A 63 -8.27 -29.05 -1.36
C SER A 63 -9.08 -28.04 -0.58
N VAL A 64 -8.80 -26.77 -0.81
CA VAL A 64 -9.61 -25.66 -0.34
C VAL A 64 -10.01 -24.78 -1.51
N GLU A 65 -11.28 -24.48 -1.62
CA GLU A 65 -11.77 -23.46 -2.54
C GLU A 65 -11.93 -22.15 -1.81
N LEU A 66 -11.29 -21.12 -2.34
CA LEU A 66 -11.41 -19.75 -1.86
C LEU A 66 -12.34 -18.99 -2.79
N SER A 67 -13.30 -18.26 -2.25
CA SER A 67 -14.24 -17.46 -3.03
C SER A 67 -14.21 -16.01 -2.56
N HIS A 68 -14.29 -15.08 -3.52
CA HIS A 68 -14.51 -13.68 -3.22
C HIS A 68 -16.01 -13.46 -3.05
N ASP A 69 -16.47 -13.34 -1.81
CA ASP A 69 -17.91 -13.30 -1.50
C ASP A 69 -18.48 -11.88 -1.56
N GLY A 70 -17.65 -10.86 -1.61
CA GLY A 70 -18.09 -9.48 -1.72
C GLY A 70 -17.06 -8.49 -1.21
N GLY A 71 -17.37 -7.21 -1.36
CA GLY A 71 -16.50 -6.12 -0.97
C GLY A 71 -15.70 -5.55 -2.13
N ASP A 72 -14.55 -4.99 -1.82
CA ASP A 72 -13.69 -4.33 -2.82
C ASP A 72 -13.05 -5.35 -3.76
N ASN A 73 -12.89 -4.95 -5.02
CA ASN A 73 -12.10 -5.74 -5.95
C ASN A 73 -10.60 -5.69 -5.57
N ILE A 74 -9.91 -6.79 -5.83
CA ILE A 74 -8.51 -6.94 -5.47
C ILE A 74 -7.69 -7.16 -6.74
N GLN A 75 -6.56 -6.49 -6.86
CA GLN A 75 -5.62 -6.75 -7.96
C GLN A 75 -4.97 -8.13 -7.77
N ASN A 76 -5.02 -8.96 -8.78
CA ASN A 76 -4.53 -10.34 -8.71
C ASN A 76 -3.02 -10.42 -8.42
N ASP A 77 -2.25 -9.45 -8.92
CA ASP A 77 -0.81 -9.34 -8.67
C ASP A 77 -0.46 -8.83 -7.26
N SER A 78 -1.47 -8.35 -6.52
CA SER A 78 -1.32 -7.82 -5.17
C SER A 78 -1.82 -8.79 -4.10
N VAL A 79 -2.04 -10.06 -4.45
CA VAL A 79 -2.51 -11.09 -3.53
C VAL A 79 -1.58 -12.28 -3.55
N SER A 80 -1.25 -12.78 -2.39
CA SER A 80 -0.54 -14.03 -2.19
C SER A 80 -1.38 -14.96 -1.30
N ILE A 81 -1.42 -16.22 -1.65
CA ILE A 81 -2.08 -17.25 -0.87
C ILE A 81 -1.02 -18.15 -0.25
N THR A 82 -1.09 -18.32 1.05
CA THR A 82 -0.21 -19.28 1.74
C THR A 82 -1.04 -20.38 2.37
N ALA A 83 -0.57 -21.59 2.25
CA ALA A 83 -1.18 -22.74 2.88
C ALA A 83 -0.06 -23.60 3.49
N ASN A 84 -0.24 -24.07 4.71
CA ASN A 84 0.77 -24.83 5.45
C ASN A 84 2.14 -24.13 5.52
N GLY A 85 2.15 -22.78 5.58
CA GLY A 85 3.37 -21.97 5.60
C GLY A 85 4.09 -21.82 4.27
N SER A 86 3.58 -22.40 3.19
CA SER A 86 4.12 -22.29 1.83
C SER A 86 3.24 -21.44 0.94
N GLU A 87 3.86 -20.69 0.04
CA GLU A 87 3.13 -19.87 -0.92
C GLU A 87 2.60 -20.74 -2.07
N VAL A 88 1.36 -20.50 -2.46
CA VAL A 88 0.72 -21.15 -3.61
C VAL A 88 1.16 -20.43 -4.88
N THR A 89 1.96 -21.10 -5.70
CA THR A 89 2.62 -20.46 -6.85
C THR A 89 1.94 -20.69 -8.19
N THR A 90 1.06 -21.66 -8.28
CA THR A 90 0.48 -22.09 -9.59
C THR A 90 -0.97 -21.69 -9.78
N ALA A 91 -1.64 -21.20 -8.76
CA ALA A 91 -3.06 -20.89 -8.83
C ALA A 91 -3.28 -19.43 -9.23
N SER A 92 -4.00 -19.19 -10.32
CA SER A 92 -4.50 -17.87 -10.69
C SER A 92 -5.93 -17.72 -10.21
N TRP A 93 -6.18 -16.65 -9.48
CA TRP A 93 -7.51 -16.33 -8.99
C TRP A 93 -8.27 -15.49 -10.03
N GLY A 94 -9.37 -16.04 -10.53
CA GLY A 94 -10.17 -15.38 -11.57
C GLY A 94 -9.56 -15.45 -12.98
N ASP A 95 -10.25 -14.90 -13.94
CA ASP A 95 -9.87 -14.92 -15.36
C ASP A 95 -9.11 -13.68 -15.82
N GLY A 96 -8.73 -12.80 -14.92
CA GLY A 96 -8.18 -11.51 -15.29
C GLY A 96 -7.12 -10.98 -14.34
N THR A 97 -6.91 -9.68 -14.45
CA THR A 97 -5.98 -8.94 -13.59
C THR A 97 -6.61 -8.55 -12.25
N GLU A 98 -7.92 -8.69 -12.12
CA GLU A 98 -8.68 -8.25 -10.96
C GLU A 98 -9.59 -9.37 -10.45
N ILE A 99 -9.61 -9.55 -9.14
CA ILE A 99 -10.46 -10.50 -8.44
C ILE A 99 -11.72 -9.76 -8.01
N SER A 100 -12.86 -10.23 -8.50
CA SER A 100 -14.17 -9.63 -8.24
C SER A 100 -15.08 -10.60 -7.47
N ALA A 101 -16.16 -10.09 -6.92
CA ALA A 101 -17.15 -10.93 -6.23
C ALA A 101 -17.68 -12.03 -7.14
N GLY A 102 -17.61 -13.25 -6.67
CA GLY A 102 -17.97 -14.46 -7.41
C GLY A 102 -16.78 -15.24 -7.99
N ASP A 103 -15.60 -14.65 -8.01
CA ASP A 103 -14.40 -15.34 -8.47
C ASP A 103 -13.92 -16.36 -7.42
N THR A 104 -13.48 -17.52 -7.90
CA THR A 104 -13.02 -18.62 -7.05
C THR A 104 -11.65 -19.11 -7.49
N ILE A 105 -10.91 -19.66 -6.54
CA ILE A 105 -9.65 -20.34 -6.78
C ILE A 105 -9.64 -21.63 -5.98
N ASN A 106 -9.14 -22.71 -6.58
CA ASN A 106 -9.01 -24.00 -5.91
C ASN A 106 -7.53 -24.31 -5.66
N VAL A 107 -7.17 -24.45 -4.39
CA VAL A 107 -5.83 -24.86 -3.96
C VAL A 107 -5.86 -26.34 -3.61
N THR A 108 -5.08 -27.14 -4.30
CA THR A 108 -5.07 -28.60 -4.14
C THR A 108 -3.76 -29.09 -3.52
N ASP A 109 -3.84 -30.19 -2.80
CA ASP A 109 -2.66 -30.92 -2.33
C ASP A 109 -1.93 -31.51 -3.53
N SER A 110 -0.89 -30.83 -3.94
CA SER A 110 -0.10 -31.21 -5.11
C SER A 110 1.36 -30.74 -4.90
N PRO A 111 2.33 -31.50 -5.36
CA PRO A 111 3.72 -31.07 -5.29
C PRO A 111 4.02 -29.81 -6.11
N THR A 112 3.11 -29.40 -7.00
CA THR A 112 3.22 -28.17 -7.77
C THR A 112 2.56 -26.97 -7.07
N ASP A 113 1.60 -27.22 -6.19
CA ASP A 113 0.95 -26.16 -5.39
C ASP A 113 1.51 -26.16 -3.97
N VAL A 114 0.86 -26.86 -3.09
CA VAL A 114 1.30 -27.02 -1.70
C VAL A 114 1.12 -28.48 -1.29
N SER A 115 2.17 -29.07 -0.74
CA SER A 115 2.11 -30.45 -0.26
C SER A 115 1.63 -30.54 1.20
N ASN A 116 0.97 -31.63 1.54
CA ASN A 116 0.45 -31.93 2.87
C ASN A 116 -0.65 -30.97 3.34
N LEU A 117 -1.58 -30.64 2.47
CA LEU A 117 -2.78 -29.92 2.86
C LEU A 117 -3.72 -30.82 3.65
N GLY A 118 -4.27 -30.33 4.73
CA GLY A 118 -5.23 -31.05 5.54
C GLY A 118 -5.38 -30.50 6.95
N SER A 119 -5.97 -31.31 7.79
CA SER A 119 -6.27 -30.96 9.19
C SER A 119 -5.03 -30.42 9.93
N GLY A 120 -5.19 -29.31 10.59
CA GLY A 120 -4.13 -28.62 11.34
C GLY A 120 -3.36 -27.57 10.55
N ASN A 121 -3.62 -27.42 9.26
CA ASN A 121 -2.99 -26.40 8.43
C ASN A 121 -3.80 -25.10 8.44
N THR A 122 -3.12 -23.98 8.26
CA THR A 122 -3.75 -22.65 8.15
C THR A 122 -3.62 -22.14 6.73
N VAL A 123 -4.72 -21.67 6.16
CA VAL A 123 -4.77 -21.01 4.86
C VAL A 123 -4.94 -19.52 5.07
N ARG A 124 -4.09 -18.73 4.43
CA ARG A 124 -4.10 -17.26 4.52
C ARG A 124 -4.15 -16.64 3.14
N VAL A 125 -4.97 -15.60 3.02
CA VAL A 125 -4.96 -14.71 1.86
C VAL A 125 -4.30 -13.40 2.30
N ILE A 126 -3.18 -13.06 1.68
CA ILE A 126 -2.34 -11.93 2.07
C ILE A 126 -2.35 -10.91 0.94
N TRP A 127 -2.66 -9.67 1.27
CA TRP A 127 -2.53 -8.55 0.34
C TRP A 127 -1.10 -8.01 0.41
N THR A 128 -0.43 -7.98 -0.73
CA THR A 128 0.98 -7.60 -0.85
C THR A 128 1.16 -6.22 -1.48
N GLY A 129 0.08 -5.44 -1.62
CA GLY A 129 0.13 -4.09 -2.19
C GLY A 129 0.84 -3.05 -1.33
N SER A 130 1.29 -3.42 -0.12
CA SER A 130 2.14 -2.59 0.72
C SER A 130 3.38 -3.37 1.17
N ASP A 131 4.40 -2.64 1.61
CA ASP A 131 5.69 -3.23 2.03
C ASP A 131 5.56 -4.24 3.18
N SER A 132 4.52 -4.13 3.98
CA SER A 132 4.35 -4.99 5.17
C SER A 132 3.40 -6.17 4.98
N GLY A 133 2.67 -6.24 3.87
CA GLY A 133 1.67 -7.27 3.64
C GLY A 133 0.56 -7.28 4.71
N ASN A 134 -0.67 -7.46 4.31
CA ASN A 134 -1.79 -7.53 5.24
C ASN A 134 -2.60 -8.80 5.01
N VAL A 135 -2.93 -9.52 6.08
CA VAL A 135 -3.78 -10.71 5.98
C VAL A 135 -5.22 -10.24 5.77
N LEU A 136 -5.79 -10.57 4.60
CA LEU A 136 -7.18 -10.27 4.28
C LEU A 136 -8.13 -11.29 4.92
N ALA A 137 -7.73 -12.56 4.92
CA ALA A 137 -8.51 -13.63 5.50
C ALA A 137 -7.60 -14.79 5.92
N GLU A 138 -7.98 -15.47 6.98
CA GLU A 138 -7.27 -16.62 7.51
C GLU A 138 -8.27 -17.63 8.04
N ARG A 139 -8.06 -18.91 7.74
CA ARG A 139 -8.85 -20.01 8.27
C ARG A 139 -7.98 -21.24 8.52
N ASP A 140 -8.25 -21.88 9.63
CA ASP A 140 -7.66 -23.17 9.94
C ASP A 140 -8.46 -24.28 9.28
N TRP A 141 -7.74 -25.29 8.79
CA TRP A 141 -8.36 -26.48 8.22
C TRP A 141 -9.14 -27.22 9.29
N PRO A 142 -10.43 -27.51 9.07
CA PRO A 142 -11.24 -28.22 10.06
C PRO A 142 -10.72 -29.64 10.31
N ASN A 143 -10.85 -30.08 11.53
CA ASN A 143 -10.47 -31.43 11.92
C ASN A 143 -11.49 -32.48 11.44
#